data_ae234cc16616540a1320e08b082615a0
#
_entry.id   ae234cc16616540a1320e08b082615a0
#
_cell.length_a   1.000
_cell.length_b   1.000
_cell.length_c   1.000
_cell.angle_alpha   90.00
_cell.angle_beta   90.00
_cell.angle_gamma   90.00
#
_symmetry.space_group_name_H-M   'P 1'
#
loop_
_entity.id
_entity.type
_entity.pdbx_description
1 polymer ?
#
loop_
_entity_poly.entity_id
_entity_poly.type
_entity_poly.pdbx_seq_one_letter_code
_entity_poly.pdbx_strand_id
1 'polypeptide(L)'
;MQYSLSQYVLLSLATFIYVGLLTPLMRRIALAVNAVDRPTIERKTQKKPVPYLGGVSIAIGILFASYFALAYSEVTKNNLFAASSVLIPATVLGVMGLIDDLRGLEPWPRLIAQTVVAILISGILIATETIGTPSRIFVIDAAVTIFWIVGVCNSINFFDNLDGGASGTVMVISFFIFLIAYDGGQIMVSALSIVTAGATAGFLIWNRPPAKIYMGDAGALFLGIILAVLTIRLKPDIQPSWKSLSIPLFLIAVPLLDTCVAVTSRLVRGISPFTGGREIGRAHV
;
A
#
# COMPACT_ATOMS: atom_id res chain seq x y z
N MET A 1 -21.00 18.14 -2.10
CA MET A 1 -21.93 17.07 -1.69
C MET A 1 -21.08 15.92 -1.13
N GLN A 2 -21.42 15.41 0.02
CA GLN A 2 -20.80 14.20 0.56
C GLN A 2 -21.54 13.00 -0.05
N TYR A 3 -20.79 11.97 -0.50
CA TYR A 3 -21.42 10.73 -0.96
C TYR A 3 -22.14 10.06 0.21
N SER A 4 -23.27 9.40 -0.08
CA SER A 4 -23.98 8.60 0.91
C SER A 4 -23.16 7.35 1.28
N LEU A 5 -23.37 6.84 2.49
CA LEU A 5 -22.72 5.59 2.91
C LEU A 5 -22.99 4.44 1.94
N SER A 6 -24.21 4.37 1.39
CA SER A 6 -24.58 3.35 0.40
C SER A 6 -23.75 3.42 -0.88
N GLN A 7 -23.37 4.61 -1.34
CA GLN A 7 -22.48 4.77 -2.51
C GLN A 7 -21.06 4.27 -2.22
N TYR A 8 -20.51 4.55 -1.04
CA TYR A 8 -19.23 4.00 -0.63
C TYR A 8 -19.24 2.48 -0.48
N VAL A 9 -20.31 1.92 0.11
CA VAL A 9 -20.50 0.47 0.22
C VAL A 9 -20.58 -0.18 -1.16
N LEU A 10 -21.36 0.40 -2.07
CA LEU A 10 -21.47 -0.10 -3.44
C LEU A 10 -20.12 -0.05 -4.17
N LEU A 11 -19.37 1.04 -4.02
CA LEU A 11 -18.05 1.20 -4.62
C LEU A 11 -17.07 0.15 -4.08
N SER A 12 -17.08 -0.11 -2.78
CA SER A 12 -16.27 -1.14 -2.15
C SER A 12 -16.63 -2.55 -2.65
N LEU A 13 -17.92 -2.89 -2.68
CA LEU A 13 -18.40 -4.19 -3.16
C LEU A 13 -18.10 -4.40 -4.64
N ALA A 14 -18.29 -3.39 -5.47
CA ALA A 14 -17.94 -3.46 -6.89
C ALA A 14 -16.45 -3.69 -7.09
N THR A 15 -15.60 -2.99 -6.33
CA THR A 15 -14.14 -3.17 -6.38
C THR A 15 -13.72 -4.55 -5.87
N PHE A 16 -14.32 -5.02 -4.77
CA PHE A 16 -14.12 -6.36 -4.22
C PHE A 16 -14.42 -7.45 -5.26
N ILE A 17 -15.57 -7.38 -5.90
CA ILE A 17 -15.98 -8.33 -6.93
C ILE A 17 -15.04 -8.26 -8.13
N TYR A 18 -14.73 -7.05 -8.61
CA TYR A 18 -13.87 -6.84 -9.76
C TYR A 18 -12.49 -7.44 -9.55
N VAL A 19 -11.81 -7.13 -8.43
CA VAL A 19 -10.49 -7.68 -8.11
C VAL A 19 -10.56 -9.18 -7.84
N GLY A 20 -11.59 -9.65 -7.13
CA GLY A 20 -11.82 -11.07 -6.89
C GLY A 20 -11.94 -11.91 -8.17
N LEU A 21 -12.55 -11.34 -9.22
CA LEU A 21 -12.68 -11.95 -10.54
C LEU A 21 -11.43 -11.75 -11.43
N LEU A 22 -10.73 -10.61 -11.30
CA LEU A 22 -9.53 -10.31 -12.06
C LEU A 22 -8.32 -11.14 -11.59
N THR A 23 -8.23 -11.42 -10.30
CA THR A 23 -7.10 -12.15 -9.71
C THR A 23 -6.87 -13.55 -10.33
N PRO A 24 -7.88 -14.41 -10.53
CA PRO A 24 -7.66 -15.69 -11.22
C PRO A 24 -7.20 -15.53 -12.68
N LEU A 25 -7.57 -14.45 -13.38
CA LEU A 25 -7.05 -14.14 -14.69
C LEU A 25 -5.56 -13.80 -14.62
N MET A 26 -5.18 -12.94 -13.70
CA MET A 26 -3.75 -12.59 -13.46
C MET A 26 -2.94 -13.82 -13.05
N ARG A 27 -3.52 -14.73 -12.27
CA ARG A 27 -2.90 -16.01 -11.94
C ARG A 27 -2.63 -16.86 -13.18
N ARG A 28 -3.57 -16.96 -14.13
CA ARG A 28 -3.38 -17.68 -15.39
C ARG A 28 -2.28 -17.05 -16.24
N ILE A 29 -2.27 -15.72 -16.35
CA ILE A 29 -1.22 -14.97 -17.05
C ILE A 29 0.13 -15.24 -16.42
N ALA A 30 0.25 -15.12 -15.09
CA ALA A 30 1.50 -15.37 -14.37
C ALA A 30 2.06 -16.78 -14.64
N LEU A 31 1.20 -17.78 -14.67
CA LEU A 31 1.59 -19.15 -15.02
C LEU A 31 2.05 -19.26 -16.47
N ALA A 32 1.36 -18.60 -17.41
CA ALA A 32 1.70 -18.63 -18.84
C ALA A 32 3.05 -17.95 -19.14
N VAL A 33 3.36 -16.83 -18.45
CA VAL A 33 4.64 -16.13 -18.60
C VAL A 33 5.73 -16.65 -17.65
N ASN A 34 5.45 -17.72 -16.91
CA ASN A 34 6.37 -18.32 -15.92
C ASN A 34 6.81 -17.34 -14.80
N ALA A 35 5.96 -16.37 -14.46
CA ALA A 35 6.15 -15.46 -13.33
C ALA A 35 5.73 -16.16 -12.03
N VAL A 36 6.58 -17.09 -11.57
CA VAL A 36 6.29 -17.97 -10.42
C VAL A 36 7.44 -17.96 -9.43
N ASP A 37 7.11 -17.88 -8.16
CA ASP A 37 8.07 -18.09 -7.08
C ASP A 37 8.25 -19.60 -6.86
N ARG A 38 9.47 -20.09 -7.11
CA ARG A 38 9.80 -21.52 -6.96
C ARG A 38 10.43 -21.78 -5.60
N PRO A 39 10.12 -22.90 -4.96
CA PRO A 39 10.76 -23.32 -3.70
C PRO A 39 12.18 -23.82 -3.96
N THR A 40 13.10 -22.91 -4.33
CA THR A 40 14.50 -23.26 -4.67
C THR A 40 15.43 -23.32 -3.46
N ILE A 41 14.95 -22.93 -2.27
CA ILE A 41 15.75 -22.84 -1.05
C ILE A 41 14.97 -23.53 0.08
N GLU A 42 15.66 -24.33 0.92
CA GLU A 42 15.08 -25.03 2.10
C GLU A 42 14.26 -24.14 3.07
N ARG A 43 14.45 -22.81 2.98
CA ARG A 43 13.75 -21.81 3.80
C ARG A 43 12.32 -21.52 3.34
N LYS A 44 11.89 -21.97 2.16
CA LYS A 44 10.54 -21.70 1.64
C LYS A 44 9.57 -22.78 2.12
N THR A 45 8.54 -22.38 2.84
CA THR A 45 7.49 -23.29 3.38
C THR A 45 6.55 -23.81 2.32
N GLN A 46 6.50 -23.17 1.15
CA GLN A 46 5.64 -23.60 0.04
C GLN A 46 6.15 -24.89 -0.61
N LYS A 47 5.25 -25.85 -0.82
CA LYS A 47 5.58 -27.13 -1.47
C LYS A 47 5.44 -27.07 -3.01
N LYS A 48 4.82 -26.05 -3.56
CA LYS A 48 4.54 -25.87 -4.99
C LYS A 48 4.90 -24.44 -5.43
N PRO A 49 5.26 -24.21 -6.69
CA PRO A 49 5.43 -22.86 -7.23
C PRO A 49 4.15 -22.05 -7.10
N VAL A 50 4.26 -20.81 -6.60
CA VAL A 50 3.13 -19.88 -6.47
C VAL A 50 3.36 -18.68 -7.38
N PRO A 51 2.41 -18.31 -8.25
CA PRO A 51 2.55 -17.14 -9.14
C PRO A 51 2.48 -15.83 -8.35
N TYR A 52 3.11 -14.76 -8.87
CA TYR A 52 3.24 -13.46 -8.20
C TYR A 52 2.85 -12.27 -9.11
N LEU A 53 1.66 -12.24 -9.65
CA LEU A 53 1.10 -11.05 -10.32
C LEU A 53 -0.18 -10.54 -9.63
N GLY A 54 -0.35 -10.90 -8.35
CA GLY A 54 -1.54 -10.48 -7.59
C GLY A 54 -1.63 -8.97 -7.39
N GLY A 55 -0.47 -8.32 -7.19
CA GLY A 55 -0.41 -6.87 -7.07
C GLY A 55 -0.91 -6.12 -8.30
N VAL A 56 -0.72 -6.68 -9.49
CA VAL A 56 -1.25 -6.10 -10.73
C VAL A 56 -2.79 -6.10 -10.72
N SER A 57 -3.43 -7.16 -10.21
CA SER A 57 -4.90 -7.18 -10.10
C SER A 57 -5.43 -6.13 -9.13
N ILE A 58 -4.73 -5.92 -8.01
CA ILE A 58 -5.07 -4.88 -7.03
C ILE A 58 -4.92 -3.49 -7.66
N ALA A 59 -3.78 -3.21 -8.30
CA ALA A 59 -3.49 -1.92 -8.90
C ALA A 59 -4.52 -1.56 -9.99
N ILE A 60 -4.80 -2.48 -10.92
CA ILE A 60 -5.83 -2.28 -11.95
C ILE A 60 -7.20 -2.02 -11.31
N GLY A 61 -7.57 -2.78 -10.28
CA GLY A 61 -8.84 -2.62 -9.60
C GLY A 61 -8.99 -1.26 -8.93
N ILE A 62 -7.97 -0.81 -8.20
CA ILE A 62 -7.98 0.50 -7.53
C ILE A 62 -7.99 1.64 -8.55
N LEU A 63 -7.16 1.57 -9.60
CA LEU A 63 -7.13 2.58 -10.65
C LEU A 63 -8.47 2.68 -11.36
N PHE A 64 -9.02 1.54 -11.82
CA PHE A 64 -10.29 1.50 -12.51
C PHE A 64 -11.42 2.05 -11.63
N ALA A 65 -11.59 1.55 -10.40
CA ALA A 65 -12.66 1.98 -9.51
C ALA A 65 -12.53 3.47 -9.14
N SER A 66 -11.32 3.95 -8.89
CA SER A 66 -11.09 5.36 -8.53
C SER A 66 -11.39 6.31 -9.68
N TYR A 67 -10.87 6.04 -10.88
CA TYR A 67 -11.13 6.92 -12.05
C TYR A 67 -12.56 6.77 -12.58
N PHE A 68 -13.16 5.58 -12.46
CA PHE A 68 -14.57 5.40 -12.76
C PHE A 68 -15.46 6.23 -11.82
N ALA A 69 -15.22 6.15 -10.51
CA ALA A 69 -15.95 6.97 -9.53
C ALA A 69 -15.78 8.47 -9.80
N LEU A 70 -14.57 8.89 -10.16
CA LEU A 70 -14.32 10.27 -10.58
C LEU A 70 -15.11 10.65 -11.84
N ALA A 71 -15.17 9.82 -12.86
CA ALA A 71 -15.86 10.11 -14.12
C ALA A 71 -17.38 10.25 -13.97
N TYR A 72 -17.97 9.55 -12.98
CA TYR A 72 -19.40 9.60 -12.68
C TYR A 72 -19.80 10.57 -11.57
N SER A 73 -18.82 11.21 -10.93
CA SER A 73 -19.09 12.28 -9.96
C SER A 73 -19.04 13.65 -10.65
N GLU A 74 -19.69 14.65 -10.07
CA GLU A 74 -19.46 16.04 -10.47
C GLU A 74 -18.05 16.47 -10.07
N VAL A 75 -17.07 16.06 -10.87
CA VAL A 75 -15.66 16.19 -10.55
C VAL A 75 -15.19 17.61 -10.76
N THR A 76 -14.73 18.23 -9.71
CA THR A 76 -13.89 19.41 -9.83
C THR A 76 -12.47 18.99 -10.30
N LYS A 77 -11.79 19.87 -11.05
CA LYS A 77 -10.37 19.66 -11.45
C LYS A 77 -9.49 19.34 -10.23
N ASN A 78 -9.83 19.87 -9.07
CA ASN A 78 -9.13 19.66 -7.80
C ASN A 78 -9.21 18.20 -7.31
N ASN A 79 -10.38 17.54 -7.46
CA ASN A 79 -10.53 16.14 -7.06
C ASN A 79 -9.73 15.19 -7.95
N LEU A 80 -9.73 15.45 -9.27
CA LEU A 80 -8.93 14.70 -10.23
C LEU A 80 -7.44 14.85 -9.93
N PHE A 81 -6.98 16.08 -9.70
CA PHE A 81 -5.58 16.33 -9.33
C PHE A 81 -5.21 15.64 -8.02
N ALA A 82 -6.04 15.75 -6.98
CA ALA A 82 -5.80 15.14 -5.68
C ALA A 82 -5.71 13.60 -5.76
N ALA A 83 -6.58 12.95 -6.52
CA ALA A 83 -6.53 11.50 -6.73
C ALA A 83 -5.30 11.09 -7.56
N SER A 84 -5.05 11.79 -8.68
CA SER A 84 -3.92 11.49 -9.56
C SER A 84 -2.57 11.72 -8.90
N SER A 85 -2.47 12.69 -7.98
CA SER A 85 -1.25 12.94 -7.18
C SER A 85 -0.85 11.77 -6.26
N VAL A 86 -1.76 10.83 -6.03
CA VAL A 86 -1.50 9.58 -5.28
C VAL A 86 -1.38 8.40 -6.23
N LEU A 87 -2.34 8.25 -7.14
CA LEU A 87 -2.46 7.06 -7.99
C LEU A 87 -1.35 6.94 -9.02
N ILE A 88 -0.89 8.07 -9.61
CA ILE A 88 0.21 8.04 -10.58
C ILE A 88 1.52 7.62 -9.94
N PRO A 89 1.99 8.25 -8.83
CA PRO A 89 3.20 7.79 -8.14
C PRO A 89 3.11 6.34 -7.63
N ALA A 90 1.94 5.93 -7.12
CA ALA A 90 1.72 4.55 -6.70
C ALA A 90 1.88 3.59 -7.89
N THR A 91 1.34 3.95 -9.06
CA THR A 91 1.48 3.16 -10.29
C THR A 91 2.93 3.08 -10.74
N VAL A 92 3.69 4.17 -10.68
CA VAL A 92 5.12 4.18 -11.02
C VAL A 92 5.90 3.20 -10.15
N LEU A 93 5.67 3.23 -8.82
CA LEU A 93 6.33 2.27 -7.92
C LEU A 93 5.78 0.85 -8.07
N GLY A 94 4.50 0.68 -8.37
CA GLY A 94 3.94 -0.64 -8.69
C GLY A 94 4.57 -1.26 -9.94
N VAL A 95 4.79 -0.46 -10.98
CA VAL A 95 5.53 -0.91 -12.19
C VAL A 95 6.98 -1.23 -11.87
N MET A 96 7.64 -0.42 -11.04
CA MET A 96 9.00 -0.71 -10.56
C MET A 96 9.04 -2.03 -9.78
N GLY A 97 8.09 -2.26 -8.90
CA GLY A 97 7.96 -3.53 -8.17
C GLY A 97 7.70 -4.72 -9.10
N LEU A 98 6.91 -4.53 -10.17
CA LEU A 98 6.71 -5.56 -11.19
C LEU A 98 8.01 -5.90 -11.92
N ILE A 99 8.83 -4.91 -12.23
CA ILE A 99 10.15 -5.13 -12.83
C ILE A 99 11.06 -5.88 -11.85
N ASP A 100 10.99 -5.56 -10.57
CA ASP A 100 11.73 -6.27 -9.52
C ASP A 100 11.29 -7.73 -9.42
N ASP A 101 10.00 -7.99 -9.33
CA ASP A 101 9.43 -9.35 -9.32
C ASP A 101 9.91 -10.21 -10.51
N LEU A 102 10.03 -9.59 -11.70
CA LEU A 102 10.41 -10.30 -12.93
C LEU A 102 11.93 -10.46 -13.12
N ARG A 103 12.75 -9.53 -12.61
CA ARG A 103 14.18 -9.45 -12.88
C ARG A 103 15.06 -9.67 -11.66
N GLY A 104 14.53 -9.53 -10.44
CA GLY A 104 15.28 -9.62 -9.18
C GLY A 104 16.31 -8.49 -9.07
N LEU A 105 15.83 -7.25 -8.88
CA LEU A 105 16.70 -6.08 -8.77
C LEU A 105 17.44 -6.09 -7.44
N GLU A 106 18.57 -5.40 -7.40
CA GLU A 106 19.24 -5.07 -6.16
C GLU A 106 18.41 -4.11 -5.30
N PRO A 107 18.59 -4.05 -3.96
CA PRO A 107 17.81 -3.18 -3.09
C PRO A 107 17.95 -1.69 -3.39
N TRP A 108 19.12 -1.23 -3.87
CA TRP A 108 19.42 0.19 -4.08
C TRP A 108 18.57 0.87 -5.16
N PRO A 109 18.40 0.33 -6.38
CA PRO A 109 17.51 0.92 -7.38
C PRO A 109 16.10 1.11 -6.87
N ARG A 110 15.58 0.16 -6.10
CA ARG A 110 14.26 0.21 -5.49
C ARG A 110 14.16 1.34 -4.45
N LEU A 111 15.14 1.45 -3.55
CA LEU A 111 15.17 2.52 -2.54
C LEU A 111 15.31 3.90 -3.18
N ILE A 112 16.11 4.05 -4.22
CA ILE A 112 16.27 5.30 -4.98
C ILE A 112 14.93 5.69 -5.62
N ALA A 113 14.26 4.77 -6.32
CA ALA A 113 12.96 5.04 -6.94
C ALA A 113 11.90 5.45 -5.91
N GLN A 114 11.82 4.75 -4.78
CA GLN A 114 10.93 5.10 -3.66
C GLN A 114 11.24 6.51 -3.13
N THR A 115 12.50 6.85 -2.95
CA THR A 115 12.92 8.17 -2.44
C THR A 115 12.58 9.29 -3.42
N VAL A 116 12.84 9.08 -4.72
CA VAL A 116 12.48 10.07 -5.77
C VAL A 116 10.96 10.29 -5.79
N VAL A 117 10.19 9.23 -5.78
CA VAL A 117 8.72 9.33 -5.73
C VAL A 117 8.24 10.01 -4.45
N ALA A 118 8.85 9.70 -3.30
CA ALA A 118 8.53 10.34 -2.03
C ALA A 118 8.84 11.86 -2.03
N ILE A 119 9.94 12.28 -2.65
CA ILE A 119 10.29 13.70 -2.84
C ILE A 119 9.21 14.40 -3.68
N LEU A 120 8.79 13.81 -4.80
CA LEU A 120 7.74 14.38 -5.65
C LEU A 120 6.41 14.49 -4.92
N ILE A 121 5.99 13.45 -4.21
CA ILE A 121 4.75 13.47 -3.40
C ILE A 121 4.86 14.52 -2.30
N SER A 122 5.97 14.58 -1.56
CA SER A 122 6.19 15.57 -0.50
C SER A 122 6.08 17.00 -1.05
N GLY A 123 6.70 17.28 -2.19
CA GLY A 123 6.58 18.57 -2.87
C GLY A 123 5.14 18.94 -3.21
N ILE A 124 4.36 18.00 -3.75
CA ILE A 124 2.93 18.20 -4.07
C ILE A 124 2.12 18.45 -2.79
N LEU A 125 2.32 17.65 -1.74
CA LEU A 125 1.57 17.76 -0.50
C LEU A 125 1.82 19.08 0.23
N ILE A 126 3.04 19.59 0.17
CA ILE A 126 3.40 20.90 0.73
C ILE A 126 2.85 22.03 -0.14
N ALA A 127 3.05 21.96 -1.47
CA ALA A 127 2.56 22.98 -2.41
C ALA A 127 1.02 23.11 -2.41
N THR A 128 0.31 22.05 -2.07
CA THR A 128 -1.18 22.04 -1.93
C THR A 128 -1.65 22.33 -0.52
N GLU A 129 -0.76 22.73 0.39
CA GLU A 129 -1.05 22.98 1.81
C GLU A 129 -1.75 21.81 2.52
N THR A 130 -1.61 20.61 1.97
CA THR A 130 -2.28 19.42 2.51
C THR A 130 -1.73 19.03 3.89
N ILE A 131 -0.41 19.18 4.08
CA ILE A 131 0.28 18.87 5.34
C ILE A 131 0.34 20.14 6.22
N GLY A 132 0.27 21.31 5.61
CA GLY A 132 0.64 22.57 6.27
C GLY A 132 2.16 22.63 6.52
N THR A 133 2.56 23.43 7.49
CA THR A 133 3.96 23.53 7.96
C THR A 133 4.01 23.32 9.47
N PRO A 134 3.81 22.07 9.97
CA PRO A 134 3.72 21.81 11.42
C PRO A 134 4.95 22.25 12.19
N SER A 135 6.16 22.07 11.62
CA SER A 135 7.41 22.50 12.23
C SER A 135 7.77 23.95 11.93
N ARG A 136 7.05 24.62 11.02
CA ARG A 136 7.37 25.94 10.45
C ARG A 136 8.71 25.96 9.68
N ILE A 137 9.32 24.82 9.44
CA ILE A 137 10.59 24.66 8.71
C ILE A 137 10.37 23.69 7.57
N PHE A 138 10.25 24.22 6.35
CA PHE A 138 9.97 23.44 5.14
C PHE A 138 10.84 22.17 5.00
N VAL A 139 12.15 22.31 5.25
CA VAL A 139 13.10 21.17 5.09
C VAL A 139 12.80 20.05 6.07
N ILE A 140 12.41 20.36 7.29
CA ILE A 140 12.04 19.36 8.31
C ILE A 140 10.75 18.66 7.91
N ASP A 141 9.73 19.41 7.52
CA ASP A 141 8.44 18.86 7.13
C ASP A 141 8.58 17.98 5.89
N ALA A 142 9.39 18.41 4.92
CA ALA A 142 9.70 17.60 3.74
C ALA A 142 10.47 16.32 4.11
N ALA A 143 11.50 16.41 4.94
CA ALA A 143 12.30 15.25 5.35
C ALA A 143 11.47 14.22 6.12
N VAL A 144 10.63 14.66 7.06
CA VAL A 144 9.73 13.78 7.81
C VAL A 144 8.71 13.11 6.89
N THR A 145 8.15 13.85 5.93
CA THR A 145 7.20 13.31 4.95
C THR A 145 7.85 12.27 4.06
N ILE A 146 9.04 12.54 3.53
CA ILE A 146 9.80 11.58 2.71
C ILE A 146 10.11 10.31 3.52
N PHE A 147 10.62 10.48 4.74
CA PHE A 147 10.92 9.35 5.63
C PHE A 147 9.68 8.51 5.92
N TRP A 148 8.53 9.15 6.17
CA TRP A 148 7.26 8.47 6.37
C TRP A 148 6.85 7.64 5.15
N ILE A 149 6.86 8.25 3.96
CA ILE A 149 6.45 7.58 2.73
C ILE A 149 7.34 6.37 2.45
N VAL A 150 8.66 6.55 2.49
CA VAL A 150 9.62 5.46 2.27
C VAL A 150 9.51 4.39 3.35
N GLY A 151 9.34 4.79 4.63
CA GLY A 151 9.19 3.89 5.76
C GLY A 151 7.94 3.01 5.65
N VAL A 152 6.78 3.61 5.39
CA VAL A 152 5.52 2.88 5.23
C VAL A 152 5.59 1.95 4.02
N CYS A 153 6.12 2.43 2.88
CA CYS A 153 6.24 1.64 1.66
C CYS A 153 7.08 0.38 1.91
N ASN A 154 8.25 0.52 2.56
CA ASN A 154 9.07 -0.62 2.91
C ASN A 154 8.42 -1.51 3.98
N SER A 155 7.68 -0.94 4.92
CA SER A 155 6.99 -1.73 5.96
C SER A 155 5.93 -2.65 5.37
N ILE A 156 5.16 -2.19 4.39
CA ILE A 156 4.19 -3.05 3.69
C ILE A 156 4.92 -4.11 2.86
N ASN A 157 6.02 -3.76 2.21
CA ASN A 157 6.81 -4.70 1.44
C ASN A 157 7.44 -5.79 2.33
N PHE A 158 8.01 -5.44 3.48
CA PHE A 158 8.52 -6.41 4.45
C PHE A 158 7.43 -7.30 5.04
N PHE A 159 6.23 -6.76 5.20
CA PHE A 159 5.09 -7.49 5.79
C PHE A 159 4.45 -8.48 4.81
N ASP A 160 4.72 -8.38 3.48
CA ASP A 160 4.20 -9.31 2.44
C ASP A 160 4.93 -10.66 2.43
N ASN A 161 5.56 -11.05 3.54
CA ASN A 161 6.19 -12.36 3.69
C ASN A 161 5.26 -13.46 4.23
N LEU A 162 4.01 -13.13 4.56
CA LEU A 162 3.01 -14.03 5.11
C LEU A 162 1.81 -14.12 4.17
N ASP A 163 1.33 -15.33 3.92
CA ASP A 163 0.10 -15.56 3.14
C ASP A 163 -1.06 -14.76 3.74
N GLY A 164 -1.62 -13.84 2.96
CA GLY A 164 -2.70 -12.97 3.41
C GLY A 164 -2.30 -11.87 4.40
N GLY A 165 -1.06 -11.83 4.86
CA GLY A 165 -0.60 -10.88 5.88
C GLY A 165 -0.73 -9.44 5.43
N ALA A 166 -0.01 -9.05 4.38
CA ALA A 166 -0.06 -7.67 3.86
C ALA A 166 -1.46 -7.31 3.34
N SER A 167 -2.08 -8.16 2.52
CA SER A 167 -3.42 -7.87 1.96
C SER A 167 -4.49 -7.71 3.03
N GLY A 168 -4.50 -8.57 4.05
CA GLY A 168 -5.44 -8.49 5.17
C GLY A 168 -5.20 -7.25 6.05
N THR A 169 -3.94 -6.95 6.34
CA THR A 169 -3.58 -5.76 7.13
C THR A 169 -3.93 -4.47 6.40
N VAL A 170 -3.60 -4.36 5.10
CA VAL A 170 -3.97 -3.18 4.30
C VAL A 170 -5.49 -3.03 4.21
N MET A 171 -6.24 -4.13 4.05
CA MET A 171 -7.70 -4.13 4.08
C MET A 171 -8.24 -3.49 5.37
N VAL A 172 -7.76 -3.95 6.53
CA VAL A 172 -8.21 -3.46 7.83
C VAL A 172 -7.82 -2.00 8.04
N ILE A 173 -6.56 -1.64 7.77
CA ILE A 173 -6.09 -0.25 7.89
C ILE A 173 -6.92 0.68 7.02
N SER A 174 -7.11 0.33 5.75
CA SER A 174 -7.88 1.15 4.80
C SER A 174 -9.34 1.29 5.21
N PHE A 175 -9.93 0.24 5.78
CA PHE A 175 -11.29 0.30 6.31
C PHE A 175 -11.41 1.28 7.50
N PHE A 176 -10.46 1.26 8.44
CA PHE A 176 -10.47 2.22 9.55
C PHE A 176 -10.16 3.66 9.10
N ILE A 177 -9.26 3.85 8.12
CA ILE A 177 -9.06 5.16 7.49
C ILE A 177 -10.38 5.65 6.89
N PHE A 178 -11.12 4.78 6.19
CA PHE A 178 -12.43 5.12 5.65
C PHE A 178 -13.39 5.60 6.73
N LEU A 179 -13.53 4.89 7.84
CA LEU A 179 -14.45 5.28 8.91
C LEU A 179 -14.14 6.67 9.46
N ILE A 180 -12.86 6.94 9.76
CA ILE A 180 -12.43 8.23 10.29
C ILE A 180 -12.60 9.35 9.25
N ALA A 181 -12.23 9.10 8.00
CA ALA A 181 -12.33 10.06 6.93
C ALA A 181 -13.80 10.36 6.55
N TYR A 182 -14.67 9.35 6.60
CA TYR A 182 -16.10 9.51 6.34
C TYR A 182 -16.77 10.38 7.38
N ASP A 183 -16.50 10.13 8.65
CA ASP A 183 -16.99 10.96 9.77
C ASP A 183 -16.50 12.42 9.65
N GLY A 184 -15.23 12.61 9.27
CA GLY A 184 -14.63 13.92 9.01
C GLY A 184 -15.00 14.57 7.67
N GLY A 185 -15.89 13.98 6.86
CA GLY A 185 -16.31 14.55 5.57
C GLY A 185 -15.23 14.60 4.48
N GLN A 186 -14.16 13.80 4.60
CA GLN A 186 -13.00 13.82 3.71
C GLN A 186 -13.24 12.93 2.48
N ILE A 187 -13.95 13.43 1.48
CA ILE A 187 -14.46 12.67 0.33
C ILE A 187 -13.38 11.84 -0.37
N MET A 188 -12.24 12.46 -0.73
CA MET A 188 -11.18 11.78 -1.48
C MET A 188 -10.50 10.68 -0.65
N VAL A 189 -10.21 10.96 0.62
CA VAL A 189 -9.59 9.98 1.53
C VAL A 189 -10.57 8.81 1.77
N SER A 190 -11.86 9.11 1.99
CA SER A 190 -12.90 8.09 2.15
C SER A 190 -13.04 7.20 0.91
N ALA A 191 -13.12 7.80 -0.28
CA ALA A 191 -13.28 7.04 -1.52
C ALA A 191 -12.08 6.14 -1.80
N LEU A 192 -10.86 6.68 -1.73
CA LEU A 192 -9.66 5.90 -2.02
C LEU A 192 -9.42 4.81 -0.97
N SER A 193 -9.68 5.09 0.31
CA SER A 193 -9.49 4.09 1.37
C SER A 193 -10.51 2.94 1.25
N ILE A 194 -11.78 3.22 0.96
CA ILE A 194 -12.78 2.16 0.83
C ILE A 194 -12.58 1.33 -0.46
N VAL A 195 -12.14 1.94 -1.55
CA VAL A 195 -11.72 1.24 -2.77
C VAL A 195 -10.52 0.33 -2.48
N THR A 196 -9.54 0.83 -1.74
CA THR A 196 -8.35 0.04 -1.35
C THR A 196 -8.75 -1.14 -0.46
N ALA A 197 -9.64 -0.93 0.51
CA ALA A 197 -10.16 -2.01 1.35
C ALA A 197 -10.91 -3.07 0.53
N GLY A 198 -11.79 -2.66 -0.40
CA GLY A 198 -12.51 -3.57 -1.29
C GLY A 198 -11.56 -4.37 -2.21
N ALA A 199 -10.58 -3.70 -2.82
CA ALA A 199 -9.60 -4.34 -3.69
C ALA A 199 -8.77 -5.40 -2.96
N THR A 200 -8.24 -5.05 -1.79
CA THR A 200 -7.41 -5.97 -0.99
C THR A 200 -8.24 -7.11 -0.40
N ALA A 201 -9.51 -6.87 -0.01
CA ALA A 201 -10.44 -7.92 0.40
C ALA A 201 -10.73 -8.91 -0.75
N GLY A 202 -10.96 -8.43 -1.97
CA GLY A 202 -11.17 -9.27 -3.16
C GLY A 202 -9.95 -10.12 -3.50
N PHE A 203 -8.76 -9.54 -3.38
CA PHE A 203 -7.50 -10.26 -3.57
C PHE A 203 -7.27 -11.31 -2.46
N LEU A 204 -7.60 -11.00 -1.20
CA LEU A 204 -7.39 -11.86 -0.05
C LEU A 204 -8.08 -13.23 -0.19
N ILE A 205 -9.18 -13.33 -0.94
CA ILE A 205 -9.83 -14.61 -1.24
C ILE A 205 -8.85 -15.64 -1.84
N TRP A 206 -7.90 -15.16 -2.64
CA TRP A 206 -6.90 -15.96 -3.35
C TRP A 206 -5.55 -16.01 -2.63
N ASN A 207 -5.26 -15.01 -1.80
CA ASN A 207 -3.98 -14.86 -1.09
C ASN A 207 -3.99 -15.43 0.33
N ARG A 208 -5.17 -15.75 0.89
CA ARG A 208 -5.27 -16.41 2.23
C ARG A 208 -4.57 -17.76 2.26
N PRO A 209 -4.06 -18.20 3.42
CA PRO A 209 -3.35 -19.47 3.56
C PRO A 209 -4.19 -20.72 3.16
N PRO A 210 -3.66 -21.66 2.38
CA PRO A 210 -2.43 -21.55 1.59
C PRO A 210 -2.64 -20.68 0.35
N ALA A 211 -1.74 -19.70 0.12
CA ALA A 211 -1.88 -18.73 -0.96
C ALA A 211 -1.85 -19.39 -2.34
N LYS A 212 -2.79 -18.98 -3.21
CA LYS A 212 -2.88 -19.43 -4.61
C LYS A 212 -2.17 -18.48 -5.57
N ILE A 213 -1.89 -17.25 -5.10
CA ILE A 213 -1.16 -16.21 -5.80
C ILE A 213 -0.59 -15.24 -4.76
N TYR A 214 0.64 -14.78 -4.97
CA TYR A 214 1.27 -13.74 -4.15
C TYR A 214 1.01 -12.35 -4.72
N MET A 215 1.05 -11.34 -3.84
CA MET A 215 0.92 -9.93 -4.21
C MET A 215 2.16 -9.47 -4.98
N GLY A 216 3.35 -9.84 -4.49
CA GLY A 216 4.64 -9.43 -5.02
C GLY A 216 4.97 -7.97 -4.71
N ASP A 217 6.19 -7.57 -5.07
CA ASP A 217 6.69 -6.21 -4.88
C ASP A 217 5.85 -5.18 -5.66
N ALA A 218 5.26 -5.59 -6.79
CA ALA A 218 4.33 -4.77 -7.56
C ALA A 218 3.16 -4.26 -6.70
N GLY A 219 2.52 -5.15 -5.94
CA GLY A 219 1.38 -4.79 -5.11
C GLY A 219 1.80 -4.13 -3.80
N ALA A 220 2.86 -4.64 -3.18
CA ALA A 220 3.34 -4.12 -1.90
C ALA A 220 3.80 -2.66 -2.00
N LEU A 221 4.57 -2.29 -3.04
CA LEU A 221 5.02 -0.92 -3.26
C LEU A 221 3.87 0.00 -3.66
N PHE A 222 2.95 -0.47 -4.52
CA PHE A 222 1.76 0.28 -4.90
C PHE A 222 0.88 0.62 -3.68
N LEU A 223 0.55 -0.37 -2.86
CA LEU A 223 -0.27 -0.18 -1.66
C LEU A 223 0.46 0.61 -0.58
N GLY A 224 1.78 0.44 -0.45
CA GLY A 224 2.60 1.20 0.48
C GLY A 224 2.51 2.71 0.25
N ILE A 225 2.59 3.17 -1.01
CA ILE A 225 2.39 4.58 -1.36
C ILE A 225 0.96 5.04 -1.04
N ILE A 226 -0.05 4.26 -1.42
CA ILE A 226 -1.45 4.62 -1.15
C ILE A 226 -1.65 4.81 0.37
N LEU A 227 -1.23 3.85 1.19
CA LEU A 227 -1.39 3.94 2.64
C LEU A 227 -0.58 5.10 3.23
N ALA A 228 0.66 5.31 2.79
CA ALA A 228 1.47 6.43 3.27
C ALA A 228 0.78 7.76 3.03
N VAL A 229 0.25 7.98 1.82
CA VAL A 229 -0.42 9.24 1.48
C VAL A 229 -1.80 9.36 2.14
N LEU A 230 -2.56 8.27 2.24
CA LEU A 230 -3.84 8.27 2.95
C LEU A 230 -3.66 8.64 4.43
N THR A 231 -2.64 8.08 5.08
CA THR A 231 -2.35 8.40 6.49
C THR A 231 -1.87 9.83 6.69
N ILE A 232 -1.14 10.42 5.74
CA ILE A 232 -0.74 11.83 5.78
C ILE A 232 -1.95 12.76 5.56
N ARG A 233 -2.84 12.39 4.63
CA ARG A 233 -4.03 13.22 4.30
C ARG A 233 -5.17 13.07 5.31
N LEU A 234 -5.12 12.07 6.17
CA LEU A 234 -6.15 11.84 7.18
C LEU A 234 -6.13 12.96 8.22
N LYS A 235 -7.26 13.63 8.39
CA LYS A 235 -7.46 14.71 9.37
C LYS A 235 -8.49 14.26 10.39
N PRO A 236 -8.10 13.68 11.52
CA PRO A 236 -9.03 13.21 12.55
C PRO A 236 -9.66 14.34 13.37
N ASP A 237 -9.13 15.58 13.26
CA ASP A 237 -9.61 16.79 13.96
C ASP A 237 -9.75 16.65 15.48
N ILE A 238 -8.87 15.88 16.11
CA ILE A 238 -8.86 15.66 17.55
C ILE A 238 -7.89 16.64 18.22
N GLN A 239 -8.34 17.32 19.26
CA GLN A 239 -7.50 18.20 20.07
C GLN A 239 -6.96 17.48 21.32
N PRO A 240 -5.75 17.78 21.75
CA PRO A 240 -4.73 18.60 21.08
C PRO A 240 -4.10 17.90 19.85
N SER A 241 -3.50 18.68 18.96
CA SER A 241 -3.02 18.23 17.63
C SER A 241 -2.11 16.99 17.65
N TRP A 242 -1.33 16.77 18.70
CA TRP A 242 -0.50 15.58 18.83
C TRP A 242 -1.31 14.28 18.90
N LYS A 243 -2.55 14.30 19.41
CA LYS A 243 -3.45 13.13 19.39
C LYS A 243 -3.87 12.79 17.96
N SER A 244 -4.12 13.79 17.14
CA SER A 244 -4.38 13.57 15.70
C SER A 244 -3.22 12.89 14.99
N LEU A 245 -1.96 13.24 15.32
CA LEU A 245 -0.77 12.60 14.76
C LEU A 245 -0.58 11.15 15.21
N SER A 246 -1.07 10.80 16.41
CA SER A 246 -0.94 9.42 16.90
C SER A 246 -1.81 8.43 16.12
N ILE A 247 -2.94 8.85 15.55
CA ILE A 247 -3.88 7.97 14.84
C ILE A 247 -3.23 7.29 13.62
N PRO A 248 -2.58 8.01 12.68
CA PRO A 248 -1.84 7.38 11.59
C PRO A 248 -0.79 6.37 12.06
N LEU A 249 -0.07 6.67 13.14
CA LEU A 249 0.93 5.77 13.72
C LEU A 249 0.29 4.48 14.25
N PHE A 250 -0.83 4.57 14.96
CA PHE A 250 -1.53 3.39 15.46
C PHE A 250 -2.14 2.55 14.34
N LEU A 251 -2.67 3.19 13.28
CA LEU A 251 -3.23 2.49 12.14
C LEU A 251 -2.21 1.60 11.44
N ILE A 252 -0.97 2.06 11.27
CA ILE A 252 0.09 1.30 10.60
C ILE A 252 1.10 0.69 11.58
N ALA A 253 0.76 0.64 12.89
CA ALA A 253 1.68 0.16 13.93
C ALA A 253 2.16 -1.27 13.67
N VAL A 254 1.28 -2.17 13.22
CA VAL A 254 1.62 -3.58 13.00
C VAL A 254 2.73 -3.75 11.96
N PRO A 255 2.61 -3.26 10.71
CA PRO A 255 3.69 -3.38 9.73
C PRO A 255 4.94 -2.58 10.12
N LEU A 256 4.80 -1.43 10.78
CA LEU A 256 5.96 -0.66 11.26
C LEU A 256 6.74 -1.42 12.34
N LEU A 257 6.07 -1.95 13.34
CA LEU A 257 6.71 -2.72 14.41
C LEU A 257 7.39 -3.97 13.88
N ASP A 258 6.74 -4.71 12.98
CA ASP A 258 7.35 -5.86 12.33
C ASP A 258 8.65 -5.49 11.59
N THR A 259 8.64 -4.38 10.87
CA THR A 259 9.84 -3.84 10.20
C THR A 259 10.90 -3.43 11.20
N CYS A 260 10.54 -2.73 12.29
CA CYS A 260 11.48 -2.35 13.33
C CYS A 260 12.14 -3.57 13.98
N VAL A 261 11.37 -4.61 14.28
CA VAL A 261 11.88 -5.88 14.82
C VAL A 261 12.84 -6.56 13.84
N ALA A 262 12.45 -6.63 12.55
CA ALA A 262 13.27 -7.21 11.51
C ALA A 262 14.61 -6.47 11.35
N VAL A 263 14.58 -5.15 11.25
CA VAL A 263 15.78 -4.30 11.11
C VAL A 263 16.67 -4.41 12.35
N THR A 264 16.09 -4.29 13.55
CA THR A 264 16.85 -4.40 14.81
C THR A 264 17.49 -5.76 14.95
N SER A 265 16.77 -6.84 14.67
CA SER A 265 17.30 -8.21 14.69
C SER A 265 18.50 -8.39 13.74
N ARG A 266 18.43 -7.80 12.53
CA ARG A 266 19.55 -7.85 11.58
C ARG A 266 20.76 -7.07 12.08
N LEU A 267 20.54 -5.86 12.57
CA LEU A 267 21.62 -5.02 13.11
C LEU A 267 22.34 -5.68 14.29
N VAL A 268 21.59 -6.26 15.24
CA VAL A 268 22.16 -6.99 16.39
C VAL A 268 23.00 -8.19 15.95
N ARG A 269 22.63 -8.83 14.83
CA ARG A 269 23.38 -9.96 14.25
C ARG A 269 24.52 -9.53 13.31
N GLY A 270 24.79 -8.23 13.16
CA GLY A 270 25.80 -7.70 12.24
C GLY A 270 25.47 -7.92 10.76
N ILE A 271 24.18 -8.12 10.43
CA ILE A 271 23.70 -8.35 9.06
C ILE A 271 23.13 -7.04 8.53
N SER A 272 23.41 -6.72 7.26
CA SER A 272 22.83 -5.53 6.63
C SER A 272 21.31 -5.59 6.63
N PRO A 273 20.60 -4.50 6.99
CA PRO A 273 19.14 -4.42 6.89
C PRO A 273 18.59 -4.68 5.48
N PHE A 274 19.41 -4.45 4.46
CA PHE A 274 19.05 -4.66 3.05
C PHE A 274 19.27 -6.09 2.55
N THR A 275 19.85 -6.98 3.36
CA THR A 275 20.02 -8.39 2.99
C THR A 275 18.67 -9.10 3.05
N GLY A 276 18.23 -9.73 1.95
CA GLY A 276 17.02 -10.55 1.94
C GLY A 276 17.18 -11.76 2.88
N GLY A 277 16.15 -12.09 3.64
CA GLY A 277 16.18 -13.26 4.53
C GLY A 277 14.93 -13.36 5.40
N ARG A 278 14.62 -14.57 5.88
CA ARG A 278 13.58 -14.75 6.91
C ARG A 278 14.16 -14.47 8.28
N GLU A 279 13.44 -13.66 9.05
CA GLU A 279 13.75 -13.47 10.46
C GLU A 279 13.33 -14.70 11.28
N ILE A 280 14.10 -15.00 12.34
CA ILE A 280 13.92 -16.21 13.16
C ILE A 280 12.50 -16.30 13.76
N GLY A 281 11.84 -15.19 14.06
CA GLY A 281 10.49 -15.15 14.61
C GLY A 281 9.36 -15.43 13.61
N ARG A 282 9.62 -15.41 12.30
CA ARG A 282 8.65 -15.64 11.23
C ARG A 282 8.60 -17.09 10.71
N ALA A 283 9.51 -17.94 11.19
CA ALA A 283 9.64 -19.33 10.74
C ALA A 283 8.67 -20.31 11.46
N HIS A 284 7.90 -19.86 12.43
CA HIS A 284 7.09 -20.70 13.32
C HIS A 284 5.59 -20.36 13.33
N VAL A 285 5.07 -19.73 12.28
CA VAL A 285 3.61 -19.56 12.14
C VAL A 285 3.12 -20.36 10.93
#